data_f84b30c870f823066e325394af6a8478
#
_entry.id   f84b30c870f823066e325394af6a8478
#
_cell.length_a   1.000
_cell.length_b   1.000
_cell.length_c   1.000
_cell.angle_alpha   90.00
_cell.angle_beta   90.00
_cell.angle_gamma   90.00
#
_symmetry.space_group_name_H-M   'P 1'
#
loop_
_entity.id
_entity.type
_entity.pdbx_description
1 polymer ?
#
loop_
_entity_poly.entity_id
_entity_poly.type
_entity_poly.pdbx_seq_one_letter_code
_entity_poly.pdbx_strand_id
1 'polypeptide(L)'
;MTTFEELAQIRRGAEEILVEAELEQRLESGRTLRVKAGFDPTAPDLHLGHTVLINKLRQFQDLGHEVVFLIGDFTGMIGDPTGKNVTRKPLTREDVMANAATYEHQIYKILDPEKTTVMFNSQWMGEMSAADLIQVAARHTVARMLERDDFSKRYANEQPIAIHEFLYPLIQGYDSVAMKADIELGGTDQKFNLLVGRELQKHYGQKPQVILTMPILEGLDGVHKMSKSLNNYVGINEPPDEMFGKLMSVSDELMWRYFELLSFRSMNEIERLKHAVQQGANPRDVKFQLGREIVARFHDDSAAETARENFVARFQQGALPDDMPEVTLESRDGNLGIASLLKGARLTGSTSEAFRMIKQGAVRIDGVRIQDRGLAIEAGSTHVVQVGKRRFARVTVT
;
A
#
# COMPACT_ATOMS: atom_id res chain seq x y z
N MET A 1 -1.05 29.70 10.66
CA MET A 1 0.20 29.01 10.31
C MET A 1 0.99 29.94 9.42
N THR A 2 2.31 30.00 9.53
CA THR A 2 3.13 30.78 8.62
C THR A 2 3.38 30.00 7.33
N THR A 3 3.66 30.67 6.19
CA THR A 3 4.01 29.99 4.94
C THR A 3 5.17 28.99 5.13
N PHE A 4 6.12 29.30 6.00
CA PHE A 4 7.21 28.38 6.32
C PHE A 4 6.75 27.10 7.00
N GLU A 5 5.82 27.18 7.93
CA GLU A 5 5.24 26.01 8.62
C GLU A 5 4.40 25.16 7.66
N GLU A 6 3.62 25.81 6.77
CA GLU A 6 2.86 25.12 5.72
C GLU A 6 3.78 24.38 4.77
N LEU A 7 4.83 25.03 4.29
CA LEU A 7 5.82 24.43 3.39
C LEU A 7 6.54 23.25 4.06
N ALA A 8 6.89 23.38 5.34
CA ALA A 8 7.51 22.29 6.10
C ALA A 8 6.59 21.06 6.20
N GLN A 9 5.28 21.29 6.41
CA GLN A 9 4.29 20.21 6.42
C GLN A 9 4.10 19.58 5.04
N ILE A 10 4.07 20.38 3.99
CA ILE A 10 3.98 19.91 2.59
C ILE A 10 5.21 19.10 2.19
N ARG A 11 6.41 19.53 2.60
CA ARG A 11 7.68 18.80 2.34
C ARG A 11 7.76 17.45 3.03
N ARG A 12 7.04 17.25 4.12
CA ARG A 12 7.09 15.99 4.86
C ARG A 12 6.83 14.78 3.97
N GLY A 13 7.77 13.85 3.88
CA GLY A 13 7.67 12.63 3.10
C GLY A 13 7.56 12.83 1.58
N ALA A 14 7.62 14.07 1.08
CA ALA A 14 7.70 14.33 -0.35
C ALA A 14 9.09 13.96 -0.88
N GLU A 15 9.14 13.30 -2.02
CA GLU A 15 10.39 12.97 -2.69
C GLU A 15 10.91 14.18 -3.47
N GLU A 16 10.01 14.90 -4.15
CA GLU A 16 10.38 16.05 -4.98
C GLU A 16 9.21 17.03 -5.10
N ILE A 17 9.51 18.32 -5.13
CA ILE A 17 8.57 19.40 -5.40
C ILE A 17 9.08 20.21 -6.60
N LEU A 18 8.36 20.18 -7.72
CA LEU A 18 8.68 20.86 -8.98
C LEU A 18 7.62 21.92 -9.33
N VAL A 19 7.85 23.15 -9.27
CA VAL A 19 9.01 23.98 -8.87
C VAL A 19 8.70 24.53 -7.48
N GLU A 20 9.57 24.32 -6.50
CA GLU A 20 9.30 24.69 -5.11
C GLU A 20 9.09 26.19 -4.92
N ALA A 21 9.87 27.03 -5.59
CA ALA A 21 9.68 28.49 -5.54
C ALA A 21 8.30 28.94 -6.07
N GLU A 22 7.70 28.20 -7.00
CA GLU A 22 6.33 28.48 -7.45
C GLU A 22 5.28 28.07 -6.40
N LEU A 23 5.57 27.01 -5.61
CA LEU A 23 4.72 26.62 -4.48
C LEU A 23 4.76 27.71 -3.40
N GLU A 24 5.94 28.17 -3.00
CA GLU A 24 6.10 29.25 -2.01
C GLU A 24 5.32 30.49 -2.42
N GLN A 25 5.45 30.96 -3.67
CA GLN A 25 4.68 32.10 -4.19
C GLN A 25 3.17 31.89 -4.14
N ARG A 26 2.70 30.67 -4.35
CA ARG A 26 1.26 30.34 -4.28
C ARG A 26 0.76 30.39 -2.85
N LEU A 27 1.52 29.84 -1.89
CA LEU A 27 1.20 29.86 -0.46
C LEU A 27 1.21 31.31 0.05
N GLU A 28 2.22 32.12 -0.29
CA GLU A 28 2.31 33.54 0.08
C GLU A 28 1.13 34.36 -0.44
N SER A 29 0.50 33.95 -1.54
CA SER A 29 -0.68 34.65 -2.05
C SER A 29 -1.91 34.53 -1.16
N GLY A 30 -1.91 33.62 -0.20
CA GLY A 30 -3.01 33.37 0.76
C GLY A 30 -4.30 32.83 0.12
N ARG A 31 -4.27 32.50 -1.20
CA ARG A 31 -5.45 31.94 -1.87
C ARG A 31 -5.58 30.45 -1.64
N THR A 32 -6.79 29.95 -1.62
CA THR A 32 -7.06 28.51 -1.65
C THR A 32 -6.54 27.93 -2.95
N LEU A 33 -5.66 26.92 -2.85
CA LEU A 33 -5.10 26.20 -3.99
C LEU A 33 -5.94 24.98 -4.32
N ARG A 34 -6.07 24.66 -5.60
CA ARG A 34 -6.70 23.41 -6.07
C ARG A 34 -5.64 22.32 -6.20
N VAL A 35 -5.73 21.34 -5.32
CA VAL A 35 -4.79 20.22 -5.22
C VAL A 35 -5.46 18.95 -5.71
N LYS A 36 -4.92 18.32 -6.76
CA LYS A 36 -5.47 17.08 -7.31
C LYS A 36 -4.53 15.89 -7.14
N ALA A 37 -5.11 14.71 -7.06
CA ALA A 37 -4.45 13.44 -7.33
C ALA A 37 -5.39 12.54 -8.13
N GLY A 38 -4.86 11.88 -9.16
CA GLY A 38 -5.61 10.97 -10.01
C GLY A 38 -5.36 9.51 -9.65
N PHE A 39 -6.42 8.70 -9.69
CA PHE A 39 -6.38 7.27 -9.42
C PHE A 39 -7.22 6.52 -10.45
N ASP A 40 -6.57 5.63 -11.20
CA ASP A 40 -7.28 4.70 -12.06
C ASP A 40 -7.90 3.57 -11.22
N PRO A 41 -9.19 3.29 -11.34
CA PRO A 41 -9.87 2.28 -10.55
C PRO A 41 -9.59 0.87 -11.08
N THR A 42 -8.33 0.43 -10.96
CA THR A 42 -7.83 -0.84 -11.51
C THR A 42 -8.15 -2.07 -10.65
N ALA A 43 -8.63 -1.86 -9.43
CA ALA A 43 -9.06 -2.90 -8.49
C ALA A 43 -10.02 -2.28 -7.45
N PRO A 44 -10.95 -3.07 -6.87
CA PRO A 44 -12.00 -2.53 -6.01
C PRO A 44 -11.49 -1.97 -4.67
N ASP A 45 -10.34 -2.43 -4.17
CA ASP A 45 -9.85 -2.06 -2.85
C ASP A 45 -8.53 -1.31 -2.90
N LEU A 46 -8.42 -0.32 -2.02
CA LEU A 46 -7.18 0.40 -1.76
C LEU A 46 -6.33 -0.34 -0.71
N HIS A 47 -5.03 -0.08 -0.71
CA HIS A 47 -4.09 -0.54 0.32
C HIS A 47 -3.24 0.63 0.81
N LEU A 48 -2.46 0.44 1.89
CA LEU A 48 -1.69 1.51 2.51
C LEU A 48 -0.74 2.24 1.55
N GLY A 49 -0.28 1.60 0.48
CA GLY A 49 0.52 2.26 -0.55
C GLY A 49 -0.23 3.40 -1.26
N HIS A 50 -1.54 3.24 -1.53
CA HIS A 50 -2.37 4.31 -2.09
C HIS A 50 -2.61 5.43 -1.08
N THR A 51 -2.68 5.08 0.20
CA THR A 51 -2.97 6.07 1.24
C THR A 51 -1.85 7.07 1.48
N VAL A 52 -0.64 6.82 0.98
CA VAL A 52 0.46 7.80 1.01
C VAL A 52 0.05 9.10 0.32
N LEU A 53 -0.52 9.01 -0.90
CA LEU A 53 -1.03 10.18 -1.63
C LEU A 53 -2.30 10.75 -0.96
N ILE A 54 -3.21 9.89 -0.49
CA ILE A 54 -4.45 10.34 0.16
C ILE A 54 -4.15 11.06 1.48
N ASN A 55 -3.17 10.59 2.26
CA ASN A 55 -2.70 11.28 3.46
C ASN A 55 -2.07 12.65 3.12
N LYS A 56 -1.36 12.76 2.00
CA LYS A 56 -0.83 14.05 1.54
C LYS A 56 -1.96 14.99 1.13
N LEU A 57 -2.99 14.49 0.43
CA LEU A 57 -4.20 15.28 0.15
C LEU A 57 -4.87 15.76 1.46
N ARG A 58 -4.96 14.91 2.49
CA ARG A 58 -5.50 15.29 3.80
C ARG A 58 -4.69 16.42 4.44
N GLN A 59 -3.35 16.40 4.32
CA GLN A 59 -2.52 17.52 4.82
C GLN A 59 -2.86 18.84 4.13
N PHE A 60 -3.07 18.85 2.82
CA PHE A 60 -3.53 20.04 2.10
C PHE A 60 -4.93 20.48 2.52
N GLN A 61 -5.80 19.54 2.80
CA GLN A 61 -7.15 19.80 3.31
C GLN A 61 -7.12 20.47 4.69
N ASP A 62 -6.24 19.99 5.59
CA ASP A 62 -6.03 20.56 6.92
C ASP A 62 -5.39 21.96 6.86
N LEU A 63 -4.65 22.27 5.80
CA LEU A 63 -4.11 23.61 5.50
C LEU A 63 -5.14 24.55 4.86
N GLY A 64 -6.37 24.08 4.58
CA GLY A 64 -7.45 24.91 4.03
C GLY A 64 -7.49 24.99 2.51
N HIS A 65 -6.79 24.09 1.81
CA HIS A 65 -6.81 24.01 0.36
C HIS A 65 -7.96 23.14 -0.17
N GLU A 66 -8.38 23.37 -1.42
CA GLU A 66 -9.38 22.57 -2.11
C GLU A 66 -8.73 21.27 -2.59
N VAL A 67 -9.24 20.14 -2.13
CA VAL A 67 -8.77 18.82 -2.54
C VAL A 67 -9.70 18.23 -3.58
N VAL A 68 -9.13 17.82 -4.71
CA VAL A 68 -9.85 17.12 -5.78
C VAL A 68 -9.29 15.72 -5.94
N PHE A 69 -10.13 14.73 -5.64
CA PHE A 69 -9.84 13.33 -5.90
C PHE A 69 -10.38 12.96 -7.27
N LEU A 70 -9.46 12.74 -8.22
CA LEU A 70 -9.83 12.39 -9.59
C LEU A 70 -9.86 10.87 -9.76
N ILE A 71 -11.00 10.37 -10.17
CA ILE A 71 -11.17 8.98 -10.60
C ILE A 71 -10.95 8.92 -12.12
N GLY A 72 -9.91 8.21 -12.53
CA GLY A 72 -9.56 8.00 -13.93
C GLY A 72 -10.41 6.91 -14.56
N ASP A 73 -11.73 7.14 -14.68
CA ASP A 73 -12.64 6.16 -15.27
C ASP A 73 -12.45 6.03 -16.79
N PHE A 74 -12.03 7.10 -17.45
CA PHE A 74 -11.66 7.06 -18.86
C PHE A 74 -10.23 6.51 -19.05
N THR A 75 -9.26 6.99 -18.28
CA THR A 75 -7.86 6.52 -18.35
C THR A 75 -7.71 5.06 -17.93
N GLY A 76 -8.52 4.59 -16.99
CA GLY A 76 -8.56 3.18 -16.59
C GLY A 76 -8.91 2.22 -17.73
N MET A 77 -9.71 2.65 -18.69
CA MET A 77 -10.00 1.87 -19.91
C MET A 77 -8.81 1.81 -20.88
N ILE A 78 -7.93 2.81 -20.87
CA ILE A 78 -6.69 2.80 -21.67
C ILE A 78 -5.64 1.93 -20.99
N GLY A 79 -5.47 2.09 -19.69
CA GLY A 79 -4.48 1.45 -18.84
C GLY A 79 -3.13 2.17 -18.84
N ASP A 80 -2.67 2.51 -17.64
CA ASP A 80 -1.38 3.17 -17.43
C ASP A 80 -0.23 2.26 -17.88
N PRO A 81 0.60 2.68 -18.85
CA PRO A 81 1.77 1.92 -19.28
C PRO A 81 2.95 1.98 -18.30
N THR A 82 2.90 2.84 -17.27
CA THR A 82 4.00 3.07 -16.32
C THR A 82 4.54 1.77 -15.73
N GLY A 83 5.85 1.55 -15.89
CA GLY A 83 6.57 0.42 -15.30
C GLY A 83 6.15 -0.95 -15.86
N LYS A 84 5.54 -1.02 -17.04
CA LYS A 84 5.13 -2.26 -17.69
C LYS A 84 6.06 -2.63 -18.85
N ASN A 85 6.36 -3.91 -18.96
CA ASN A 85 7.14 -4.46 -20.06
C ASN A 85 6.25 -4.94 -21.23
N VAL A 86 4.94 -4.97 -21.01
CA VAL A 86 3.92 -5.38 -21.99
C VAL A 86 2.70 -4.49 -21.89
N THR A 87 1.96 -4.34 -22.98
CA THR A 87 0.68 -3.60 -23.02
C THR A 87 -0.31 -4.19 -22.01
N ARG A 88 -0.92 -3.32 -21.20
CA ARG A 88 -1.93 -3.72 -20.22
C ARG A 88 -3.23 -4.10 -20.93
N LYS A 89 -3.90 -5.14 -20.46
CA LYS A 89 -5.26 -5.45 -20.93
C LYS A 89 -6.21 -4.33 -20.46
N PRO A 90 -6.93 -3.65 -21.37
CA PRO A 90 -7.90 -2.63 -20.99
C PRO A 90 -9.01 -3.23 -20.10
N LEU A 91 -9.48 -2.44 -19.13
CA LEU A 91 -10.67 -2.77 -18.37
C LEU A 91 -11.93 -2.42 -19.16
N THR A 92 -13.03 -3.12 -18.92
CA THR A 92 -14.33 -2.72 -19.46
C THR A 92 -14.86 -1.50 -18.68
N ARG A 93 -15.80 -0.79 -19.26
CA ARG A 93 -16.46 0.33 -18.58
C ARG A 93 -17.17 -0.12 -17.30
N GLU A 94 -17.77 -1.29 -17.34
CA GLU A 94 -18.47 -1.90 -16.22
C GLU A 94 -17.51 -2.22 -15.07
N ASP A 95 -16.33 -2.79 -15.36
CA ASP A 95 -15.28 -3.05 -14.36
C ASP A 95 -14.80 -1.76 -13.70
N VAL A 96 -14.54 -0.74 -14.53
CA VAL A 96 -14.07 0.57 -14.06
C VAL A 96 -15.11 1.23 -13.15
N MET A 97 -16.39 1.22 -13.54
CA MET A 97 -17.46 1.82 -12.74
C MET A 97 -17.71 1.08 -11.44
N ALA A 98 -17.66 -0.26 -11.46
CA ALA A 98 -17.78 -1.08 -10.26
C ALA A 98 -16.65 -0.81 -9.25
N ASN A 99 -15.40 -0.69 -9.74
CA ASN A 99 -14.26 -0.36 -8.91
C ASN A 99 -14.33 1.09 -8.38
N ALA A 100 -14.72 2.06 -9.22
CA ALA A 100 -14.84 3.46 -8.87
C ALA A 100 -15.84 3.69 -7.72
N ALA A 101 -16.96 3.00 -7.73
CA ALA A 101 -17.98 3.08 -6.68
C ALA A 101 -17.44 2.72 -5.28
N THR A 102 -16.41 1.87 -5.20
CA THR A 102 -15.80 1.51 -3.92
C THR A 102 -14.80 2.57 -3.44
N TYR A 103 -14.17 3.32 -4.35
CA TYR A 103 -13.11 4.29 -4.02
C TYR A 103 -13.64 5.45 -3.19
N GLU A 104 -14.77 6.01 -3.57
CA GLU A 104 -15.37 7.15 -2.87
C GLU A 104 -15.61 6.85 -1.39
N HIS A 105 -16.16 5.68 -1.07
CA HIS A 105 -16.36 5.26 0.31
C HIS A 105 -15.02 5.08 1.06
N GLN A 106 -14.01 4.53 0.39
CA GLN A 106 -12.73 4.23 1.00
C GLN A 106 -11.89 5.48 1.29
N ILE A 107 -11.91 6.48 0.39
CA ILE A 107 -11.15 7.72 0.60
C ILE A 107 -11.68 8.55 1.77
N TYR A 108 -12.98 8.50 2.05
CA TYR A 108 -13.60 9.21 3.16
C TYR A 108 -13.27 8.63 4.53
N LYS A 109 -12.56 7.52 4.61
CA LYS A 109 -11.90 7.07 5.84
C LYS A 109 -10.70 7.98 6.22
N ILE A 110 -10.21 8.77 5.27
CA ILE A 110 -9.05 9.66 5.46
C ILE A 110 -9.42 11.12 5.18
N LEU A 111 -10.10 11.39 4.07
CA LEU A 111 -10.47 12.73 3.63
C LEU A 111 -11.80 13.15 4.24
N ASP A 112 -11.94 14.45 4.51
CA ASP A 112 -13.18 15.06 4.90
C ASP A 112 -14.10 15.17 3.67
N PRO A 113 -15.28 14.53 3.66
CA PRO A 113 -16.18 14.57 2.52
C PRO A 113 -16.70 15.96 2.18
N GLU A 114 -16.82 16.86 3.17
CA GLU A 114 -17.30 18.24 2.93
C GLU A 114 -16.25 19.12 2.24
N LYS A 115 -14.96 18.71 2.29
CA LYS A 115 -13.82 19.43 1.72
C LYS A 115 -13.18 18.70 0.55
N THR A 116 -13.78 17.62 0.08
CA THR A 116 -13.27 16.80 -1.02
C THR A 116 -14.22 16.88 -2.20
N THR A 117 -13.71 17.30 -3.34
CA THR A 117 -14.42 17.18 -4.61
C THR A 117 -13.98 15.90 -5.32
N VAL A 118 -14.91 14.98 -5.57
CA VAL A 118 -14.66 13.80 -6.42
C VAL A 118 -15.04 14.14 -7.85
N MET A 119 -14.12 13.91 -8.79
CA MET A 119 -14.34 14.15 -10.22
C MET A 119 -13.98 12.90 -11.03
N PHE A 120 -14.59 12.79 -12.21
CA PHE A 120 -14.34 11.69 -13.16
C PHE A 120 -13.82 12.28 -14.45
N ASN A 121 -12.73 11.75 -15.01
CA ASN A 121 -12.18 12.31 -16.22
C ASN A 121 -13.01 12.01 -17.48
N SER A 122 -13.94 11.07 -17.43
CA SER A 122 -14.95 10.88 -18.47
C SER A 122 -15.84 12.13 -18.68
N GLN A 123 -15.95 13.03 -17.70
CA GLN A 123 -16.77 14.24 -17.79
C GLN A 123 -16.31 15.16 -18.94
N TRP A 124 -15.01 15.32 -19.12
CA TRP A 124 -14.46 16.12 -20.22
C TRP A 124 -13.95 15.27 -21.38
N MET A 125 -13.45 14.06 -21.10
CA MET A 125 -12.99 13.18 -22.17
C MET A 125 -14.15 12.61 -23.01
N GLY A 126 -15.32 12.41 -22.41
CA GLY A 126 -16.52 11.97 -23.11
C GLY A 126 -17.10 13.02 -24.08
N GLU A 127 -16.85 14.28 -23.82
CA GLU A 127 -17.26 15.41 -24.68
C GLU A 127 -16.23 15.77 -25.74
N MET A 128 -14.99 15.33 -25.57
CA MET A 128 -13.87 15.61 -26.47
C MET A 128 -14.05 14.91 -27.81
N SER A 129 -14.03 15.68 -28.89
CA SER A 129 -14.08 15.13 -30.25
C SER A 129 -12.72 14.51 -30.63
N ALA A 130 -12.71 13.69 -31.68
CA ALA A 130 -11.47 13.17 -32.25
C ALA A 130 -10.54 14.32 -32.73
N ALA A 131 -11.10 15.42 -33.20
CA ALA A 131 -10.32 16.59 -33.62
C ALA A 131 -9.64 17.26 -32.41
N ASP A 132 -10.33 17.35 -31.27
CA ASP A 132 -9.76 17.91 -30.04
C ASP A 132 -8.65 17.02 -29.50
N LEU A 133 -8.83 15.70 -29.51
CA LEU A 133 -7.79 14.75 -29.10
C LEU A 133 -6.53 14.86 -29.98
N ILE A 134 -6.71 15.04 -31.31
CA ILE A 134 -5.59 15.28 -32.23
C ILE A 134 -4.88 16.60 -31.88
N GLN A 135 -5.62 17.65 -31.50
CA GLN A 135 -5.00 18.91 -31.07
C GLN A 135 -4.21 18.75 -29.77
N VAL A 136 -4.71 17.97 -28.79
CA VAL A 136 -3.95 17.64 -27.58
C VAL A 136 -2.68 16.87 -27.95
N ALA A 137 -2.79 15.84 -28.80
CA ALA A 137 -1.67 15.03 -29.23
C ALA A 137 -0.61 15.84 -30.00
N ALA A 138 -1.02 16.84 -30.78
CA ALA A 138 -0.11 17.74 -31.52
C ALA A 138 0.75 18.65 -30.64
N ARG A 139 0.46 18.73 -29.34
CA ARG A 139 1.26 19.52 -28.36
C ARG A 139 2.47 18.76 -27.82
N HIS A 140 2.62 17.50 -28.18
CA HIS A 140 3.72 16.67 -27.71
C HIS A 140 4.34 15.87 -28.88
N THR A 141 5.60 15.50 -28.77
CA THR A 141 6.29 14.77 -29.83
C THR A 141 6.58 13.33 -29.42
N VAL A 142 6.69 12.44 -30.41
CA VAL A 142 7.11 11.03 -30.17
C VAL A 142 8.49 10.99 -29.49
N ALA A 143 9.42 11.90 -29.89
CA ALA A 143 10.73 11.97 -29.26
C ALA A 143 10.64 12.25 -27.75
N ARG A 144 9.75 13.16 -27.34
CA ARG A 144 9.49 13.43 -25.92
C ARG A 144 8.83 12.27 -25.22
N MET A 145 7.90 11.56 -25.86
CA MET A 145 7.30 10.35 -25.28
C MET A 145 8.34 9.26 -25.01
N LEU A 146 9.33 9.11 -25.92
CA LEU A 146 10.41 8.14 -25.77
C LEU A 146 11.46 8.53 -24.70
N GLU A 147 11.40 9.72 -24.09
CA GLU A 147 12.20 10.06 -22.91
C GLU A 147 11.68 9.35 -21.64
N ARG A 148 10.45 8.87 -21.64
CA ARG A 148 9.90 8.11 -20.55
C ARG A 148 10.60 6.74 -20.46
N ASP A 149 11.08 6.38 -19.27
CA ASP A 149 11.99 5.27 -19.03
C ASP A 149 11.49 3.92 -19.57
N ASP A 150 10.20 3.61 -19.37
CA ASP A 150 9.59 2.37 -19.87
C ASP A 150 9.46 2.33 -21.39
N PHE A 151 9.06 3.44 -22.02
CA PHE A 151 9.02 3.54 -23.47
C PHE A 151 10.42 3.49 -24.10
N SER A 152 11.39 4.18 -23.51
CA SER A 152 12.78 4.16 -23.93
C SER A 152 13.35 2.74 -23.92
N LYS A 153 13.13 2.03 -22.82
CA LYS A 153 13.60 0.62 -22.67
C LYS A 153 12.91 -0.33 -23.66
N ARG A 154 11.59 -0.21 -23.81
CA ARG A 154 10.84 -1.04 -24.76
C ARG A 154 11.25 -0.78 -26.18
N TYR A 155 11.42 0.49 -26.56
CA TYR A 155 11.89 0.89 -27.89
C TYR A 155 13.29 0.33 -28.16
N ALA A 156 14.23 0.50 -27.24
CA ALA A 156 15.60 0.01 -27.38
C ALA A 156 15.69 -1.53 -27.48
N ASN A 157 14.73 -2.24 -26.84
CA ASN A 157 14.66 -3.71 -26.87
C ASN A 157 13.71 -4.24 -27.95
N GLU A 158 13.31 -3.41 -28.92
CA GLU A 158 12.39 -3.77 -30.01
C GLU A 158 11.06 -4.38 -29.53
N GLN A 159 10.63 -4.01 -28.31
CA GLN A 159 9.36 -4.46 -27.75
C GLN A 159 8.22 -3.56 -28.25
N PRO A 160 7.04 -4.13 -28.53
CA PRO A 160 5.93 -3.34 -29.08
C PRO A 160 5.45 -2.27 -28.10
N ILE A 161 5.17 -1.08 -28.64
CA ILE A 161 4.51 0.03 -27.96
C ILE A 161 3.27 0.37 -28.77
N ALA A 162 2.09 0.21 -28.19
CA ALA A 162 0.85 0.53 -28.89
C ALA A 162 0.57 2.05 -28.88
N ILE A 163 -0.02 2.57 -29.95
CA ILE A 163 -0.26 4.01 -30.09
C ILE A 163 -1.09 4.59 -28.94
N HIS A 164 -2.09 3.85 -28.44
CA HIS A 164 -2.90 4.33 -27.32
C HIS A 164 -2.10 4.52 -26.02
N GLU A 165 -0.98 3.82 -25.86
CA GLU A 165 -0.09 4.00 -24.70
C GLU A 165 0.57 5.39 -24.70
N PHE A 166 0.85 5.96 -25.87
CA PHE A 166 1.32 7.35 -25.99
C PHE A 166 0.22 8.39 -25.70
N LEU A 167 -1.05 8.02 -25.84
CA LEU A 167 -2.16 8.91 -25.51
C LEU A 167 -2.39 8.99 -24.00
N TYR A 168 -2.07 7.96 -23.24
CA TYR A 168 -2.30 7.94 -21.80
C TYR A 168 -1.70 9.16 -21.07
N PRO A 169 -0.40 9.49 -21.19
CA PRO A 169 0.18 10.66 -20.54
C PRO A 169 -0.46 11.98 -20.96
N LEU A 170 -0.92 12.08 -22.21
CA LEU A 170 -1.58 13.28 -22.74
C LEU A 170 -2.96 13.47 -22.14
N ILE A 171 -3.73 12.38 -22.01
CA ILE A 171 -5.07 12.40 -21.43
C ILE A 171 -4.98 12.73 -19.95
N GLN A 172 -4.10 12.05 -19.19
CA GLN A 172 -3.83 12.39 -17.79
C GLN A 172 -3.36 13.85 -17.64
N GLY A 173 -2.50 14.32 -18.54
CA GLY A 173 -2.05 15.71 -18.55
C GLY A 173 -3.16 16.70 -18.81
N TYR A 174 -4.11 16.35 -19.70
CA TYR A 174 -5.26 17.19 -20.00
C TYR A 174 -6.23 17.32 -18.81
N ASP A 175 -6.30 16.33 -17.92
CA ASP A 175 -7.04 16.43 -16.66
C ASP A 175 -6.64 17.68 -15.87
N SER A 176 -5.34 18.00 -15.84
CA SER A 176 -4.83 19.20 -15.16
C SER A 176 -5.31 20.51 -15.83
N VAL A 177 -5.47 20.50 -17.16
CA VAL A 177 -6.03 21.61 -17.92
C VAL A 177 -7.52 21.78 -17.61
N ALA A 178 -8.29 20.70 -17.71
CA ALA A 178 -9.74 20.69 -17.46
C ALA A 178 -10.06 21.14 -16.03
N MET A 179 -9.32 20.65 -15.06
CA MET A 179 -9.50 20.95 -13.64
C MET A 179 -8.85 22.27 -13.21
N LYS A 180 -8.02 22.90 -14.03
CA LYS A 180 -7.22 24.09 -13.67
C LYS A 180 -6.45 23.88 -12.37
N ALA A 181 -5.76 22.73 -12.26
CA ALA A 181 -5.05 22.35 -11.07
C ALA A 181 -3.90 23.29 -10.74
N ASP A 182 -3.74 23.65 -9.47
CA ASP A 182 -2.60 24.43 -8.97
C ASP A 182 -1.45 23.51 -8.55
N ILE A 183 -1.79 22.35 -7.98
CA ILE A 183 -0.83 21.35 -7.51
C ILE A 183 -1.35 19.98 -7.95
N GLU A 184 -0.46 19.15 -8.46
CA GLU A 184 -0.75 17.75 -8.74
C GLU A 184 0.17 16.85 -7.94
N LEU A 185 -0.43 15.88 -7.24
CA LEU A 185 0.26 14.85 -6.48
C LEU A 185 0.33 13.55 -7.29
N GLY A 186 1.47 12.85 -7.22
CA GLY A 186 1.61 11.52 -7.80
C GLY A 186 2.73 10.72 -7.13
N GLY A 187 2.82 9.44 -7.43
CA GLY A 187 4.00 8.65 -7.09
C GLY A 187 5.21 9.08 -7.92
N THR A 188 6.41 8.74 -7.47
CA THR A 188 7.65 9.02 -8.25
C THR A 188 7.61 8.43 -9.65
N ASP A 189 6.90 7.32 -9.84
CA ASP A 189 6.69 6.65 -11.12
C ASP A 189 5.77 7.44 -12.07
N GLN A 190 4.99 8.39 -11.56
CA GLN A 190 4.09 9.24 -12.33
C GLN A 190 4.72 10.56 -12.80
N LYS A 191 5.94 10.88 -12.38
CA LYS A 191 6.60 12.18 -12.64
C LYS A 191 6.50 12.63 -14.08
N PHE A 192 6.73 11.74 -15.05
CA PHE A 192 6.63 12.07 -16.47
C PHE A 192 5.23 12.56 -16.84
N ASN A 193 4.19 11.84 -16.45
CA ASN A 193 2.81 12.18 -16.75
C ASN A 193 2.41 13.53 -16.12
N LEU A 194 2.87 13.79 -14.88
CA LEU A 194 2.63 15.05 -14.19
C LEU A 194 3.29 16.24 -14.92
N LEU A 195 4.49 16.04 -15.47
CA LEU A 195 5.19 17.04 -16.29
C LEU A 195 4.45 17.33 -17.60
N VAL A 196 3.86 16.32 -18.24
CA VAL A 196 3.02 16.51 -19.42
C VAL A 196 1.83 17.43 -19.09
N GLY A 197 1.18 17.24 -17.94
CA GLY A 197 0.10 18.12 -17.47
C GLY A 197 0.54 19.57 -17.32
N ARG A 198 1.71 19.78 -16.71
CA ARG A 198 2.32 21.11 -16.55
C ARG A 198 2.60 21.79 -17.91
N GLU A 199 3.09 21.04 -18.90
CA GLU A 199 3.34 21.55 -20.25
C GLU A 199 2.04 21.86 -21.01
N LEU A 200 1.05 21.00 -20.92
CA LEU A 200 -0.26 21.24 -21.53
C LEU A 200 -0.93 22.49 -20.97
N GLN A 201 -0.90 22.70 -19.65
CA GLN A 201 -1.44 23.93 -19.06
C GLN A 201 -0.84 25.20 -19.68
N LYS A 202 0.49 25.24 -19.95
CA LYS A 202 1.12 26.36 -20.65
C LYS A 202 0.54 26.55 -22.04
N HIS A 203 0.36 25.49 -22.81
CA HIS A 203 -0.22 25.53 -24.13
C HIS A 203 -1.66 26.05 -24.15
N TYR A 204 -2.41 25.79 -23.07
CA TYR A 204 -3.77 26.29 -22.87
C TYR A 204 -3.84 27.66 -22.17
N GLY A 205 -2.69 28.35 -22.00
CA GLY A 205 -2.62 29.68 -21.41
C GLY A 205 -2.88 29.72 -19.91
N GLN A 206 -2.75 28.59 -19.25
CA GLN A 206 -2.88 28.47 -17.78
C GLN A 206 -1.52 28.60 -17.07
N LYS A 207 -1.53 29.05 -15.82
CA LYS A 207 -0.34 28.98 -14.97
C LYS A 207 -0.02 27.51 -14.67
N PRO A 208 1.20 27.03 -14.99
CA PRO A 208 1.54 25.63 -14.82
C PRO A 208 1.45 25.19 -13.37
N GLN A 209 0.90 24.02 -13.13
CA GLN A 209 0.79 23.41 -11.80
C GLN A 209 2.16 23.15 -11.16
N VAL A 210 2.23 23.15 -9.84
CA VAL A 210 3.33 22.55 -9.09
C VAL A 210 3.13 21.05 -9.06
N ILE A 211 4.21 20.30 -9.22
CA ILE A 211 4.21 18.84 -9.11
C ILE A 211 4.83 18.46 -7.76
N LEU A 212 4.16 17.59 -7.05
CA LEU A 212 4.68 17.00 -5.83
C LEU A 212 4.67 15.48 -5.97
N THR A 213 5.84 14.86 -5.93
CA THR A 213 5.94 13.41 -5.97
C THR A 213 6.14 12.84 -4.58
N MET A 214 5.41 11.76 -4.31
CA MET A 214 5.56 10.95 -3.11
C MET A 214 6.30 9.67 -3.46
N PRO A 215 7.14 9.17 -2.55
CA PRO A 215 7.80 7.90 -2.74
C PRO A 215 6.79 6.75 -2.77
N ILE A 216 7.15 5.70 -3.47
CA ILE A 216 6.40 4.45 -3.48
C ILE A 216 6.63 3.74 -2.14
N LEU A 217 5.55 3.35 -1.47
CA LEU A 217 5.63 2.63 -0.20
C LEU A 217 6.08 1.18 -0.45
N GLU A 218 7.10 0.76 0.28
CA GLU A 218 7.54 -0.62 0.32
C GLU A 218 6.48 -1.51 1.00
N GLY A 219 6.32 -2.73 0.48
CA GLY A 219 5.44 -3.74 1.06
C GLY A 219 6.00 -4.36 2.33
N LEU A 220 5.31 -5.36 2.87
CA LEU A 220 5.68 -6.06 4.10
C LEU A 220 7.07 -6.73 4.04
N ASP A 221 7.57 -6.99 2.83
CA ASP A 221 8.92 -7.53 2.59
C ASP A 221 10.04 -6.48 2.73
N GLY A 222 9.69 -5.20 2.77
CA GLY A 222 10.63 -4.09 2.91
C GLY A 222 11.52 -3.82 1.69
N VAL A 223 11.24 -4.44 0.56
CA VAL A 223 12.07 -4.38 -0.66
C VAL A 223 11.25 -3.95 -1.88
N HIS A 224 10.16 -4.67 -2.15
CA HIS A 224 9.33 -4.41 -3.32
C HIS A 224 8.21 -3.43 -2.96
N LYS A 225 7.73 -2.70 -3.97
CA LYS A 225 6.57 -1.84 -3.78
C LYS A 225 5.39 -2.63 -3.23
N MET A 226 4.61 -2.02 -2.35
CA MET A 226 3.38 -2.59 -1.85
C MET A 226 2.42 -2.87 -3.00
N SER A 227 2.00 -4.13 -3.14
CA SER A 227 1.14 -4.55 -4.25
C SER A 227 0.35 -5.81 -3.91
N LYS A 228 -0.91 -5.86 -4.35
CA LYS A 228 -1.75 -7.06 -4.24
C LYS A 228 -1.16 -8.24 -5.01
N SER A 229 -0.61 -7.99 -6.20
CA SER A 229 -0.01 -9.05 -7.04
C SER A 229 1.22 -9.70 -6.40
N LEU A 230 1.91 -9.00 -5.52
CA LEU A 230 3.06 -9.51 -4.76
C LEU A 230 2.68 -10.07 -3.39
N ASN A 231 1.40 -9.97 -3.01
CA ASN A 231 0.89 -10.39 -1.71
C ASN A 231 1.69 -9.82 -0.51
N ASN A 232 2.24 -8.61 -0.66
CA ASN A 232 3.04 -7.90 0.34
C ASN A 232 2.34 -6.63 0.84
N TYR A 233 1.01 -6.59 0.79
CA TYR A 233 0.20 -5.41 1.05
C TYR A 233 -0.62 -5.51 2.35
N VAL A 234 -1.07 -4.35 2.82
CA VAL A 234 -2.09 -4.18 3.85
C VAL A 234 -3.26 -3.45 3.21
N GLY A 235 -4.40 -4.12 3.08
CA GLY A 235 -5.65 -3.53 2.56
C GLY A 235 -6.34 -2.67 3.63
N ILE A 236 -6.94 -1.57 3.23
CA ILE A 236 -7.63 -0.67 4.19
C ILE A 236 -8.99 -1.20 4.68
N ASN A 237 -9.50 -2.24 4.04
CA ASN A 237 -10.73 -2.94 4.42
C ASN A 237 -10.45 -4.31 5.06
N GLU A 238 -9.19 -4.68 5.30
CA GLU A 238 -8.85 -5.93 5.98
C GLU A 238 -9.36 -5.92 7.43
N PRO A 239 -9.72 -7.09 7.99
CA PRO A 239 -10.08 -7.19 9.40
C PRO A 239 -9.02 -6.56 10.32
N PRO A 240 -9.42 -5.93 11.44
CA PRO A 240 -8.49 -5.26 12.37
C PRO A 240 -7.31 -6.11 12.82
N ASP A 241 -7.56 -7.38 13.17
CA ASP A 241 -6.53 -8.32 13.63
C ASP A 241 -5.50 -8.66 12.54
N GLU A 242 -5.95 -8.80 11.28
CA GLU A 242 -5.05 -9.05 10.14
C GLU A 242 -4.20 -7.81 9.84
N MET A 243 -4.84 -6.64 9.77
CA MET A 243 -4.15 -5.37 9.55
C MET A 243 -3.10 -5.14 10.63
N PHE A 244 -3.45 -5.30 11.90
CA PHE A 244 -2.53 -5.15 13.03
C PHE A 244 -1.37 -6.16 12.95
N GLY A 245 -1.68 -7.43 12.70
CA GLY A 245 -0.67 -8.48 12.58
C GLY A 245 0.33 -8.24 11.45
N LYS A 246 -0.15 -7.77 10.29
CA LYS A 246 0.70 -7.38 9.15
C LYS A 246 1.60 -6.20 9.50
N LEU A 247 1.07 -5.15 10.14
CA LEU A 247 1.86 -4.00 10.59
C LEU A 247 2.92 -4.40 11.61
N MET A 248 2.63 -5.34 12.48
CA MET A 248 3.61 -5.87 13.44
C MET A 248 4.71 -6.71 12.78
N SER A 249 4.49 -7.23 11.57
CA SER A 249 5.46 -8.06 10.85
C SER A 249 6.55 -7.29 10.12
N VAL A 250 6.37 -5.98 9.89
CA VAL A 250 7.37 -5.13 9.22
C VAL A 250 8.66 -5.04 10.05
N SER A 251 9.79 -4.83 9.40
CA SER A 251 11.06 -4.60 10.09
C SER A 251 11.03 -3.31 10.93
N ASP A 252 11.90 -3.20 11.92
CA ASP A 252 11.98 -1.98 12.74
C ASP A 252 12.47 -0.77 11.91
N GLU A 253 13.23 -1.02 10.85
CA GLU A 253 13.66 0.02 9.91
C GLU A 253 12.47 0.50 9.06
N LEU A 254 11.71 -0.41 8.47
CA LEU A 254 10.54 -0.09 7.65
C LEU A 254 9.44 0.60 8.48
N MET A 255 9.32 0.30 9.76
CA MET A 255 8.39 0.96 10.68
C MET A 255 8.54 2.49 10.64
N TRP A 256 9.76 3.02 10.59
CA TRP A 256 9.98 4.48 10.55
C TRP A 256 9.52 5.10 9.25
N ARG A 257 9.68 4.38 8.14
CA ARG A 257 9.14 4.79 6.85
C ARG A 257 7.62 4.86 6.87
N TYR A 258 6.98 3.88 7.51
CA TYR A 258 5.53 3.88 7.69
C TYR A 258 5.07 5.01 8.61
N PHE A 259 5.78 5.33 9.68
CA PHE A 259 5.48 6.51 10.49
C PHE A 259 5.56 7.81 9.67
N GLU A 260 6.60 7.99 8.87
CA GLU A 260 6.77 9.19 8.07
C GLU A 260 5.63 9.39 7.07
N LEU A 261 5.24 8.33 6.36
CA LEU A 261 4.33 8.40 5.21
C LEU A 261 2.85 8.15 5.57
N LEU A 262 2.59 7.39 6.62
CA LEU A 262 1.24 6.96 6.95
C LEU A 262 0.69 7.56 8.25
N SER A 263 1.54 7.93 9.22
CA SER A 263 1.09 8.48 10.50
C SER A 263 0.71 9.97 10.38
N PHE A 264 -0.28 10.39 11.16
CA PHE A 264 -0.63 11.82 11.32
C PHE A 264 0.12 12.50 12.48
N ARG A 265 0.98 11.77 13.19
CA ARG A 265 1.84 12.36 14.22
C ARG A 265 2.79 13.39 13.61
N SER A 266 3.11 14.42 14.37
CA SER A 266 4.12 15.40 13.95
C SER A 266 5.51 14.75 13.80
N MET A 267 6.36 15.34 12.97
CA MET A 267 7.76 14.87 12.83
C MET A 267 8.50 14.94 14.16
N ASN A 268 8.22 15.93 15.00
CA ASN A 268 8.80 16.04 16.34
C ASN A 268 8.43 14.84 17.24
N GLU A 269 7.20 14.35 17.16
CA GLU A 269 6.78 13.16 17.90
C GLU A 269 7.48 11.91 17.36
N ILE A 270 7.59 11.77 16.04
CA ILE A 270 8.30 10.64 15.41
C ILE A 270 9.78 10.64 15.82
N GLU A 271 10.44 11.81 15.81
CA GLU A 271 11.83 11.91 16.24
C GLU A 271 12.02 11.60 17.74
N ARG A 272 11.06 11.99 18.60
CA ARG A 272 11.09 11.57 20.01
C ARG A 272 10.99 10.05 20.17
N LEU A 273 10.14 9.38 19.37
CA LEU A 273 10.03 7.91 19.38
C LEU A 273 11.32 7.26 18.89
N LYS A 274 11.94 7.78 17.83
CA LYS A 274 13.25 7.29 17.34
C LYS A 274 14.32 7.42 18.41
N HIS A 275 14.40 8.58 19.04
CA HIS A 275 15.37 8.83 20.11
C HIS A 275 15.15 7.92 21.33
N ALA A 276 13.89 7.69 21.73
CA ALA A 276 13.58 6.75 22.81
C ALA A 276 14.05 5.32 22.49
N VAL A 277 13.88 4.86 21.24
CA VAL A 277 14.37 3.53 20.80
C VAL A 277 15.91 3.49 20.82
N GLN A 278 16.59 4.55 20.39
CA GLN A 278 18.04 4.64 20.47
C GLN A 278 18.57 4.59 21.92
N GLN A 279 17.76 5.05 22.88
CA GLN A 279 18.04 4.99 24.31
C GLN A 279 17.63 3.69 24.99
N GLY A 280 17.15 2.69 24.23
CA GLY A 280 16.84 1.35 24.73
C GLY A 280 15.34 1.06 24.92
N ALA A 281 14.43 1.95 24.50
CA ALA A 281 13.03 1.60 24.44
C ALA A 281 12.79 0.48 23.41
N ASN A 282 11.83 -0.40 23.68
CA ASN A 282 11.57 -1.54 22.82
C ASN A 282 10.88 -1.08 21.51
N PRO A 283 11.47 -1.32 20.32
CA PRO A 283 10.85 -0.97 19.04
C PRO A 283 9.45 -1.57 18.84
N ARG A 284 9.19 -2.75 19.41
CA ARG A 284 7.88 -3.39 19.40
C ARG A 284 6.79 -2.49 19.99
N ASP A 285 7.08 -1.79 21.09
CA ASP A 285 6.08 -0.96 21.76
C ASP A 285 5.78 0.31 20.95
N VAL A 286 6.77 0.80 20.20
CA VAL A 286 6.59 1.87 19.21
C VAL A 286 5.76 1.36 18.02
N LYS A 287 6.03 0.14 17.55
CA LYS A 287 5.28 -0.48 16.47
C LYS A 287 3.81 -0.72 16.85
N PHE A 288 3.52 -1.05 18.11
CA PHE A 288 2.15 -1.09 18.62
C PHE A 288 1.42 0.24 18.47
N GLN A 289 2.11 1.37 18.70
CA GLN A 289 1.50 2.69 18.53
C GLN A 289 1.15 2.95 17.06
N LEU A 290 2.02 2.60 16.12
CA LEU A 290 1.75 2.68 14.69
C LEU A 290 0.57 1.79 14.28
N GLY A 291 0.58 0.53 14.72
CA GLY A 291 -0.49 -0.42 14.43
C GLY A 291 -1.85 0.07 14.94
N ARG A 292 -1.92 0.55 16.18
CA ARG A 292 -3.15 1.14 16.74
C ARG A 292 -3.63 2.34 15.94
N GLU A 293 -2.73 3.29 15.62
CA GLU A 293 -3.08 4.49 14.87
C GLU A 293 -3.68 4.14 13.48
N ILE A 294 -3.06 3.21 12.77
CA ILE A 294 -3.52 2.82 11.43
C ILE A 294 -4.84 2.04 11.51
N VAL A 295 -4.94 1.06 12.42
CA VAL A 295 -6.19 0.28 12.58
C VAL A 295 -7.34 1.20 13.02
N ALA A 296 -7.12 2.10 13.98
CA ALA A 296 -8.14 3.04 14.43
C ALA A 296 -8.66 3.94 13.30
N ARG A 297 -7.79 4.36 12.38
CA ARG A 297 -8.15 5.19 11.23
C ARG A 297 -9.12 4.48 10.27
N PHE A 298 -8.94 3.20 10.03
CA PHE A 298 -9.73 2.45 9.06
C PHE A 298 -10.93 1.73 9.67
N HIS A 299 -10.92 1.56 10.99
CA HIS A 299 -11.99 0.95 11.78
C HIS A 299 -12.44 1.91 12.90
N ASP A 300 -11.99 1.69 14.13
CA ASP A 300 -12.18 2.58 15.28
C ASP A 300 -11.15 2.27 16.39
N ASP A 301 -11.12 3.11 17.44
CA ASP A 301 -10.21 2.94 18.56
C ASP A 301 -10.42 1.63 19.32
N SER A 302 -11.68 1.18 19.45
CA SER A 302 -12.02 -0.06 20.15
C SER A 302 -11.51 -1.28 19.40
N ALA A 303 -11.70 -1.31 18.08
CA ALA A 303 -11.17 -2.37 17.20
C ALA A 303 -9.63 -2.41 17.22
N ALA A 304 -8.98 -1.24 17.24
CA ALA A 304 -7.53 -1.15 17.31
C ALA A 304 -6.97 -1.69 18.64
N GLU A 305 -7.62 -1.39 19.75
CA GLU A 305 -7.21 -1.92 21.07
C GLU A 305 -7.45 -3.43 21.15
N THR A 306 -8.60 -3.90 20.70
CA THR A 306 -8.92 -5.34 20.66
C THR A 306 -7.90 -6.11 19.79
N ALA A 307 -7.55 -5.58 18.61
CA ALA A 307 -6.55 -6.20 17.75
C ALA A 307 -5.16 -6.25 18.41
N ARG A 308 -4.79 -5.19 19.15
CA ARG A 308 -3.56 -5.18 19.96
C ARG A 308 -3.59 -6.26 21.05
N GLU A 309 -4.69 -6.36 21.81
CA GLU A 309 -4.84 -7.34 22.88
C GLU A 309 -4.80 -8.78 22.35
N ASN A 310 -5.51 -9.05 21.25
CA ASN A 310 -5.49 -10.34 20.56
C ASN A 310 -4.08 -10.70 20.09
N PHE A 311 -3.36 -9.72 19.52
CA PHE A 311 -1.97 -9.92 19.09
C PHE A 311 -1.06 -10.26 20.28
N VAL A 312 -1.18 -9.55 21.41
CA VAL A 312 -0.41 -9.80 22.64
C VAL A 312 -0.73 -11.17 23.20
N ALA A 313 -2.01 -11.53 23.33
CA ALA A 313 -2.44 -12.82 23.81
C ALA A 313 -1.89 -13.98 22.97
N ARG A 314 -1.98 -13.82 21.62
CA ARG A 314 -1.50 -14.83 20.65
C ARG A 314 0.03 -15.03 20.72
N PHE A 315 0.81 -13.98 20.90
CA PHE A 315 2.28 -14.05 20.83
C PHE A 315 2.98 -14.11 22.20
N GLN A 316 2.41 -13.55 23.27
CA GLN A 316 3.01 -13.55 24.60
C GLN A 316 2.55 -14.74 25.46
N GLN A 317 1.31 -15.17 25.33
CA GLN A 317 0.75 -16.26 26.10
C GLN A 317 0.85 -17.61 25.40
N GLY A 318 1.46 -17.67 24.19
CA GLY A 318 1.49 -18.89 23.39
C GLY A 318 0.10 -19.32 22.93
N ALA A 319 -0.84 -18.36 22.85
CA ALA A 319 -2.18 -18.63 22.35
C ALA A 319 -2.11 -19.24 20.94
N LEU A 320 -2.82 -20.33 20.76
CA LEU A 320 -2.84 -21.10 19.53
C LEU A 320 -3.58 -20.32 18.43
N PRO A 321 -3.16 -20.43 17.16
CA PRO A 321 -3.93 -19.85 16.06
C PRO A 321 -5.35 -20.43 16.01
N ASP A 322 -6.37 -19.58 15.88
CA ASP A 322 -7.76 -20.05 15.78
C ASP A 322 -7.99 -20.87 14.49
N ASP A 323 -7.20 -20.63 13.45
CA ASP A 323 -7.24 -21.30 12.15
C ASP A 323 -6.09 -22.34 12.03
N MET A 324 -6.02 -23.25 12.98
CA MET A 324 -5.00 -24.29 13.00
C MET A 324 -5.47 -25.52 12.22
N PRO A 325 -4.66 -26.05 11.27
CA PRO A 325 -5.00 -27.26 10.54
C PRO A 325 -5.31 -28.43 11.50
N GLU A 326 -6.45 -29.09 11.31
CA GLU A 326 -6.80 -30.32 12.00
C GLU A 326 -6.40 -31.51 11.14
N VAL A 327 -5.64 -32.44 11.71
CA VAL A 327 -5.10 -33.59 10.99
C VAL A 327 -5.33 -34.85 11.81
N THR A 328 -5.98 -35.86 11.23
CA THR A 328 -6.11 -37.20 11.82
C THR A 328 -5.06 -38.13 11.23
N LEU A 329 -4.31 -38.83 12.07
CA LEU A 329 -3.27 -39.75 11.68
C LEU A 329 -3.52 -41.12 12.30
N GLU A 330 -3.46 -42.17 11.46
CA GLU A 330 -3.58 -43.53 11.91
C GLU A 330 -2.29 -44.01 12.56
N SER A 331 -2.42 -44.63 13.73
CA SER A 331 -1.30 -45.29 14.40
C SER A 331 -1.09 -46.72 13.90
N ARG A 332 0.14 -47.19 13.97
CA ARG A 332 0.43 -48.62 13.86
C ARG A 332 0.72 -49.16 15.26
N ASP A 333 0.04 -50.21 15.61
CA ASP A 333 0.19 -50.87 16.97
C ASP A 333 -0.17 -49.95 18.14
N GLY A 334 -1.16 -49.05 18.00
CA GLY A 334 -1.68 -48.20 19.07
C GLY A 334 -0.80 -47.00 19.42
N ASN A 335 0.33 -46.76 18.73
CA ASN A 335 1.25 -45.66 18.98
C ASN A 335 1.78 -45.05 17.71
N LEU A 336 2.00 -43.74 17.69
CA LEU A 336 2.59 -43.01 16.57
C LEU A 336 3.84 -42.28 17.03
N GLY A 337 5.01 -42.63 16.48
CA GLY A 337 6.27 -41.95 16.81
C GLY A 337 6.29 -40.51 16.40
N ILE A 338 6.84 -39.63 17.24
CA ILE A 338 6.84 -38.18 17.09
C ILE A 338 7.33 -37.69 15.72
N ALA A 339 8.36 -38.31 15.15
CA ALA A 339 8.88 -37.89 13.84
C ALA A 339 7.90 -38.21 12.70
N SER A 340 7.17 -39.32 12.78
CA SER A 340 6.12 -39.71 11.84
C SER A 340 4.91 -38.80 11.95
N LEU A 341 4.53 -38.45 13.20
CA LEU A 341 3.47 -37.49 13.48
C LEU A 341 3.78 -36.12 12.88
N LEU A 342 4.98 -35.59 13.11
CA LEU A 342 5.38 -34.27 12.54
C LEU A 342 5.37 -34.24 11.02
N LYS A 343 5.80 -35.32 10.37
CA LYS A 343 5.76 -35.46 8.91
C LYS A 343 4.32 -35.63 8.41
N GLY A 344 3.52 -36.49 9.04
CA GLY A 344 2.12 -36.73 8.68
C GLY A 344 1.27 -35.48 8.81
N ALA A 345 1.48 -34.70 9.85
CA ALA A 345 0.82 -33.40 10.06
C ALA A 345 1.36 -32.26 9.15
N ARG A 346 2.28 -32.57 8.23
CA ARG A 346 2.93 -31.60 7.31
C ARG A 346 3.67 -30.46 8.02
N LEU A 347 4.02 -30.65 9.29
CA LEU A 347 4.80 -29.69 10.07
C LEU A 347 6.30 -29.76 9.74
N THR A 348 6.74 -30.88 9.16
CA THR A 348 8.08 -31.08 8.59
C THR A 348 8.00 -31.81 7.25
N GLY A 349 8.94 -31.56 6.35
CA GLY A 349 8.99 -32.21 5.03
C GLY A 349 9.48 -33.66 5.10
N SER A 350 10.19 -34.04 6.17
CA SER A 350 10.73 -35.38 6.36
C SER A 350 10.92 -35.73 7.83
N THR A 351 11.03 -37.03 8.16
CA THR A 351 11.37 -37.49 9.49
C THR A 351 12.77 -37.06 9.93
N SER A 352 13.70 -36.93 8.99
CA SER A 352 15.05 -36.39 9.26
C SER A 352 14.99 -34.92 9.66
N GLU A 353 14.13 -34.10 9.03
CA GLU A 353 13.87 -32.73 9.45
C GLU A 353 13.22 -32.71 10.84
N ALA A 354 12.25 -33.59 11.09
CA ALA A 354 11.60 -33.70 12.40
C ALA A 354 12.63 -33.93 13.51
N PHE A 355 13.54 -34.90 13.35
CA PHE A 355 14.58 -35.17 14.33
C PHE A 355 15.54 -33.98 14.52
N ARG A 356 15.84 -33.24 13.47
CA ARG A 356 16.63 -31.99 13.57
C ARG A 356 15.92 -30.93 14.38
N MET A 357 14.62 -30.71 14.12
CA MET A 357 13.79 -29.74 14.86
C MET A 357 13.67 -30.11 16.34
N ILE A 358 13.50 -31.40 16.69
CA ILE A 358 13.49 -31.88 18.06
C ILE A 358 14.85 -31.60 18.74
N LYS A 359 15.97 -31.91 18.07
CA LYS A 359 17.32 -31.63 18.59
C LYS A 359 17.55 -30.13 18.85
N GLN A 360 17.00 -29.28 18.03
CA GLN A 360 17.08 -27.82 18.17
C GLN A 360 16.11 -27.30 19.25
N GLY A 361 15.26 -28.16 19.81
CA GLY A 361 14.23 -27.80 20.79
C GLY A 361 13.15 -26.90 20.22
N ALA A 362 12.90 -27.03 18.91
CA ALA A 362 11.90 -26.26 18.20
C ALA A 362 10.52 -26.94 18.15
N VAL A 363 10.36 -28.13 18.75
CA VAL A 363 9.10 -28.87 18.79
C VAL A 363 8.44 -28.76 20.17
N ARG A 364 7.13 -28.49 20.17
CA ARG A 364 6.28 -28.48 21.36
C ARG A 364 5.02 -29.29 21.09
N ILE A 365 4.53 -29.99 22.15
CA ILE A 365 3.22 -30.64 22.19
C ILE A 365 2.49 -30.06 23.40
N ASP A 366 1.29 -29.51 23.19
CA ASP A 366 0.48 -28.84 24.22
C ASP A 366 1.28 -27.79 25.01
N GLY A 367 2.16 -27.04 24.30
CA GLY A 367 3.04 -26.05 24.91
C GLY A 367 4.33 -26.58 25.51
N VAL A 368 4.42 -27.90 25.79
CA VAL A 368 5.59 -28.53 26.39
C VAL A 368 6.66 -28.84 25.35
N ARG A 369 7.89 -28.40 25.59
CA ARG A 369 9.04 -28.63 24.70
C ARG A 369 9.43 -30.10 24.67
N ILE A 370 9.51 -30.68 23.50
CA ILE A 370 9.88 -32.05 23.26
C ILE A 370 11.37 -32.14 22.96
N GLN A 371 12.08 -32.97 23.68
CA GLN A 371 13.50 -33.28 23.48
C GLN A 371 13.74 -34.77 23.21
N ASP A 372 12.78 -35.60 23.59
CA ASP A 372 12.85 -37.04 23.37
C ASP A 372 12.50 -37.38 21.92
N ARG A 373 13.44 -38.00 21.23
CA ARG A 373 13.25 -38.47 19.83
C ARG A 373 12.47 -39.76 19.74
N GLY A 374 12.41 -40.50 20.84
CA GLY A 374 11.69 -41.75 20.93
C GLY A 374 10.24 -41.58 21.39
N LEU A 375 9.78 -40.36 21.66
CA LEU A 375 8.43 -40.11 22.10
C LEU A 375 7.42 -40.71 21.13
N ALA A 376 6.49 -41.48 21.65
CA ALA A 376 5.35 -42.04 20.94
C ALA A 376 4.04 -41.46 21.51
N ILE A 377 3.12 -41.15 20.65
CA ILE A 377 1.80 -40.59 20.99
C ILE A 377 0.78 -41.71 20.87
N GLU A 378 0.00 -41.90 21.91
CA GLU A 378 -1.00 -42.97 22.00
C GLU A 378 -2.22 -42.69 21.11
N ALA A 379 -2.77 -43.76 20.51
CA ALA A 379 -4.03 -43.68 19.78
C ALA A 379 -5.18 -43.24 20.69
N GLY A 380 -6.15 -42.52 20.14
CA GLY A 380 -7.27 -41.93 20.88
C GLY A 380 -6.96 -40.56 21.50
N SER A 381 -5.75 -40.03 21.31
CA SER A 381 -5.37 -38.73 21.86
C SER A 381 -5.39 -37.62 20.80
N THR A 382 -5.66 -36.39 21.25
CA THR A 382 -5.61 -35.19 20.41
C THR A 382 -4.66 -34.17 21.04
N HIS A 383 -3.70 -33.70 20.28
CA HIS A 383 -2.66 -32.78 20.74
C HIS A 383 -2.49 -31.60 19.82
N VAL A 384 -2.11 -30.48 20.39
CA VAL A 384 -1.64 -29.32 19.62
C VAL A 384 -0.12 -29.43 19.48
N VAL A 385 0.32 -29.55 18.23
CA VAL A 385 1.72 -29.74 17.88
C VAL A 385 2.26 -28.49 17.20
N GLN A 386 3.39 -27.99 17.70
CA GLN A 386 4.07 -26.80 17.17
C GLN A 386 5.49 -27.16 16.72
N VAL A 387 5.90 -26.63 15.55
CA VAL A 387 7.28 -26.68 15.05
C VAL A 387 7.78 -25.29 14.70
N GLY A 388 8.76 -24.81 15.47
CA GLY A 388 9.24 -23.42 15.38
C GLY A 388 8.20 -22.41 15.86
N LYS A 389 8.23 -21.19 15.30
CA LYS A 389 7.33 -20.10 15.73
C LYS A 389 6.01 -20.03 14.97
N ARG A 390 5.90 -20.68 13.80
CA ARG A 390 4.81 -20.42 12.83
C ARG A 390 4.03 -21.65 12.38
N ARG A 391 4.52 -22.87 12.63
CA ARG A 391 3.88 -24.11 12.17
C ARG A 391 3.14 -24.78 13.32
N PHE A 392 1.82 -24.88 13.20
CA PHE A 392 0.94 -25.49 14.19
C PHE A 392 -0.02 -26.46 13.49
N ALA A 393 -0.42 -27.51 14.17
CA ALA A 393 -1.52 -28.39 13.79
C ALA A 393 -2.16 -29.00 15.03
N ARG A 394 -3.47 -29.18 15.01
CA ARG A 394 -4.20 -30.05 15.93
C ARG A 394 -4.18 -31.45 15.36
N VAL A 395 -3.50 -32.37 16.03
CA VAL A 395 -3.31 -33.74 15.53
C VAL A 395 -4.06 -34.72 16.43
N THR A 396 -4.97 -35.46 15.79
CA THR A 396 -5.66 -36.60 16.44
C THR A 396 -5.01 -37.88 15.95
N VAL A 397 -4.58 -38.73 16.86
CA VAL A 397 -4.01 -40.06 16.56
C VAL A 397 -5.11 -41.10 16.77
N THR A 398 -5.42 -41.87 15.72
CA THR A 398 -6.45 -42.94 15.76
C THR A 398 -5.84 -44.31 15.56
#